data_5fdd65e1114369a769981b3bc9e9c612
#
_entry.id   5fdd65e1114369a769981b3bc9e9c612
#
_cell.length_a   1.000
_cell.length_b   1.000
_cell.length_c   1.000
_cell.angle_alpha   90.00
_cell.angle_beta   90.00
_cell.angle_gamma   90.00
#
_symmetry.space_group_name_H-M   'P 1'
#
loop_
_entity.id
_entity.type
_entity.pdbx_description
1 polymer ?
#
loop_
_entity_poly.entity_id
_entity_poly.type
_entity_poly.pdbx_seq_one_letter_code
_entity_poly.pdbx_strand_id
1 'polypeptide(L)'
;MRCPQCGNDNQQGAAFCARCGTRLFAPKPSAVREYALATYRPSLWYYANGFLIGGIFIAAGGRMLYLKFQPIQAAFAVLGFGVLLWIVTMIRARTVNWSFTSDRLIEKRGLIASRRREMELADIRSVEVDKRMFQRLFGLGDVTIASAASADYAIRLHEIQDPDDAAETIRKARLKRMA
;
A
#
# COMPACT_ATOMS: atom_id res chain seq x y z
N MET A 1 -38.01 21.31 16.83
CA MET A 1 -38.25 20.21 15.89
C MET A 1 -39.00 19.09 16.58
N ARG A 2 -39.97 18.46 15.90
CA ARG A 2 -40.80 17.40 16.47
C ARG A 2 -40.08 16.05 16.46
N CYS A 3 -40.19 15.34 17.58
CA CYS A 3 -39.68 13.98 17.69
C CYS A 3 -40.55 13.02 16.86
N PRO A 4 -39.97 12.20 15.96
CA PRO A 4 -40.72 11.28 15.11
C PRO A 4 -41.36 10.14 15.90
N GLN A 5 -40.90 9.86 17.13
CA GLN A 5 -41.39 8.73 17.93
C GLN A 5 -42.47 9.12 18.94
N CYS A 6 -42.41 10.30 19.55
CA CYS A 6 -43.37 10.70 20.60
C CYS A 6 -44.08 12.04 20.34
N GLY A 7 -43.78 12.70 19.21
CA GLY A 7 -44.41 13.97 18.83
C GLY A 7 -44.01 15.20 19.67
N ASN A 8 -43.11 15.04 20.66
CA ASN A 8 -42.69 16.15 21.52
C ASN A 8 -41.86 17.18 20.75
N ASP A 9 -42.10 18.45 21.00
CA ASP A 9 -41.33 19.56 20.44
C ASP A 9 -40.00 19.73 21.23
N ASN A 10 -38.88 19.65 20.54
CA ASN A 10 -37.55 19.80 21.11
C ASN A 10 -36.85 21.02 20.51
N GLN A 11 -35.85 21.56 21.21
CA GLN A 11 -35.04 22.66 20.72
C GLN A 11 -34.36 22.26 19.40
N GLN A 12 -34.17 23.26 18.51
CA GLN A 12 -33.42 23.04 17.27
C GLN A 12 -31.97 22.64 17.60
N GLY A 13 -31.53 21.49 17.08
CA GLY A 13 -30.16 20.96 17.33
C GLY A 13 -30.07 20.01 18.53
N ALA A 14 -31.16 19.68 19.22
CA ALA A 14 -31.13 18.68 20.29
C ALA A 14 -30.73 17.30 19.76
N ALA A 15 -29.68 16.69 20.33
CA ALA A 15 -29.19 15.35 19.93
C ALA A 15 -30.16 14.23 20.33
N PHE A 16 -30.92 14.43 21.43
CA PHE A 16 -31.87 13.46 21.97
C PHE A 16 -33.19 14.16 22.32
N CYS A 17 -34.27 13.43 22.23
CA CYS A 17 -35.58 13.91 22.64
C CYS A 17 -35.65 14.02 24.17
N ALA A 18 -36.04 15.18 24.70
CA ALA A 18 -36.16 15.43 26.13
C ALA A 18 -37.24 14.56 26.80
N ARG A 19 -38.22 14.03 26.04
CA ARG A 19 -39.34 13.25 26.60
C ARG A 19 -39.12 11.75 26.51
N CYS A 20 -38.63 11.21 25.39
CA CYS A 20 -38.52 9.76 25.17
C CYS A 20 -37.07 9.26 24.97
N GLY A 21 -36.07 10.14 25.02
CA GLY A 21 -34.66 9.78 24.85
C GLY A 21 -34.28 9.35 23.43
N THR A 22 -35.20 9.34 22.48
CA THR A 22 -34.90 8.97 21.10
C THR A 22 -33.88 9.94 20.49
N ARG A 23 -32.90 9.40 19.82
CA ARG A 23 -31.88 10.18 19.11
C ARG A 23 -32.50 10.91 17.93
N LEU A 24 -32.50 12.27 18.00
CA LEU A 24 -33.12 13.14 16.99
C LEU A 24 -32.13 13.55 15.90
N PHE A 25 -30.88 13.67 16.29
CA PHE A 25 -29.76 13.91 15.37
C PHE A 25 -28.74 12.77 15.54
N ALA A 26 -28.56 11.97 14.51
CA ALA A 26 -27.26 11.34 14.33
C ALA A 26 -26.32 12.47 13.83
N PRO A 27 -25.22 12.79 14.51
CA PRO A 27 -24.20 13.60 13.88
C PRO A 27 -23.86 12.83 12.59
N LYS A 28 -24.21 13.42 11.43
CA LYS A 28 -23.72 12.92 10.17
C LYS A 28 -22.22 12.90 10.38
N PRO A 29 -21.54 11.75 10.32
CA PRO A 29 -20.09 11.76 10.42
C PRO A 29 -19.68 12.78 9.37
N SER A 30 -19.07 13.86 9.80
CA SER A 30 -18.47 14.82 8.88
C SER A 30 -17.54 13.95 8.07
N ALA A 31 -17.92 13.67 6.82
CA ALA A 31 -17.05 13.00 5.90
C ALA A 31 -15.91 13.99 5.69
N VAL A 32 -14.93 13.93 6.59
CA VAL A 32 -13.66 14.59 6.41
C VAL A 32 -13.24 14.07 5.05
N ARG A 33 -13.23 14.96 4.05
CA ARG A 33 -12.86 14.58 2.69
C ARG A 33 -11.43 14.07 2.79
N GLU A 34 -11.28 12.75 2.87
CA GLU A 34 -9.98 12.14 2.76
C GLU A 34 -9.40 12.52 1.40
N TYR A 35 -8.31 13.24 1.41
CA TYR A 35 -7.56 13.55 0.19
C TYR A 35 -6.26 12.75 0.19
N ALA A 36 -5.89 12.25 -0.97
CA ALA A 36 -4.63 11.55 -1.15
C ALA A 36 -3.48 12.56 -1.03
N LEU A 37 -2.54 12.27 -0.14
CA LEU A 37 -1.32 13.06 0.05
C LEU A 37 -0.24 12.57 -0.92
N ALA A 38 0.01 11.26 -0.93
CA ALA A 38 1.03 10.65 -1.76
C ALA A 38 0.68 9.18 -2.04
N THR A 39 1.22 8.66 -3.14
CA THR A 39 1.13 7.24 -3.47
C THR A 39 2.53 6.74 -3.82
N TYR A 40 2.98 5.73 -3.09
CA TYR A 40 4.28 5.10 -3.30
C TYR A 40 4.11 3.71 -3.90
N ARG A 41 5.08 3.31 -4.71
CA ARG A 41 5.17 1.98 -5.30
C ARG A 41 6.58 1.44 -5.10
N PRO A 42 6.75 0.12 -4.97
CA PRO A 42 8.08 -0.46 -4.92
C PRO A 42 8.80 -0.21 -6.24
N SER A 43 10.09 0.03 -6.15
CA SER A 43 10.97 0.14 -7.31
C SER A 43 11.06 -1.20 -8.05
N LEU A 44 11.30 -1.15 -9.36
CA LEU A 44 11.57 -2.36 -10.16
C LEU A 44 12.81 -3.12 -9.66
N TRP A 45 13.74 -2.44 -8.99
CA TRP A 45 14.91 -3.06 -8.37
C TRP A 45 14.56 -4.11 -7.31
N TYR A 46 13.47 -3.91 -6.58
CA TYR A 46 12.95 -4.92 -5.63
C TYR A 46 12.67 -6.27 -6.31
N TYR A 47 12.33 -6.23 -7.60
CA TYR A 47 12.03 -7.39 -8.41
C TYR A 47 13.18 -7.79 -9.35
N ALA A 48 14.36 -7.15 -9.23
CA ALA A 48 15.50 -7.37 -10.13
C ALA A 48 15.91 -8.83 -10.25
N ASN A 49 15.92 -9.57 -9.12
CA ASN A 49 16.23 -11.01 -9.13
C ASN A 49 15.26 -11.80 -10.00
N GLY A 50 13.97 -11.50 -9.96
CA GLY A 50 12.96 -12.16 -10.80
C GLY A 50 13.18 -11.87 -12.29
N PHE A 51 13.49 -10.63 -12.63
CA PHE A 51 13.80 -10.23 -14.00
C PHE A 51 15.11 -10.85 -14.50
N LEU A 52 16.15 -10.92 -13.66
CA LEU A 52 17.42 -11.54 -14.00
C LEU A 52 17.25 -13.05 -14.27
N ILE A 53 16.59 -13.75 -13.36
CA ILE A 53 16.37 -15.20 -13.52
C ILE A 53 15.54 -15.46 -14.79
N GLY A 54 14.43 -14.73 -14.99
CA GLY A 54 13.62 -14.86 -16.20
C GLY A 54 14.42 -14.57 -17.46
N GLY A 55 15.26 -13.51 -17.44
CA GLY A 55 16.15 -13.16 -18.54
C GLY A 55 17.18 -14.24 -18.88
N ILE A 56 17.78 -14.88 -17.86
CA ILE A 56 18.72 -15.99 -18.05
C ILE A 56 18.03 -17.18 -18.75
N PHE A 57 16.81 -17.55 -18.34
CA PHE A 57 16.06 -18.63 -18.98
C PHE A 57 15.67 -18.27 -20.42
N ILE A 58 15.27 -17.04 -20.70
CA ILE A 58 14.97 -16.57 -22.06
C ILE A 58 16.23 -16.66 -22.93
N ALA A 59 17.37 -16.16 -22.44
CA ALA A 59 18.63 -16.21 -23.16
C ALA A 59 19.10 -17.67 -23.42
N ALA A 60 18.98 -18.53 -22.41
CA ALA A 60 19.32 -19.95 -22.52
C ALA A 60 18.44 -20.65 -23.56
N GLY A 61 17.13 -20.49 -23.49
CA GLY A 61 16.18 -21.08 -24.45
C GLY A 61 16.42 -20.56 -25.87
N GLY A 62 16.64 -19.25 -26.05
CA GLY A 62 17.02 -18.66 -27.33
C GLY A 62 18.32 -19.21 -27.91
N ARG A 63 19.34 -19.38 -27.05
CA ARG A 63 20.63 -20.01 -27.46
C ARG A 63 20.45 -21.47 -27.87
N MET A 64 19.63 -22.24 -27.15
CA MET A 64 19.32 -23.65 -27.51
C MET A 64 18.63 -23.71 -28.89
N LEU A 65 17.71 -22.82 -29.19
CA LEU A 65 17.08 -22.72 -30.50
C LEU A 65 18.09 -22.36 -31.59
N TYR A 66 18.96 -21.37 -31.34
CA TYR A 66 19.99 -20.96 -32.29
C TYR A 66 20.96 -22.11 -32.62
N LEU A 67 21.36 -22.91 -31.61
CA LEU A 67 22.28 -24.05 -31.77
C LEU A 67 21.54 -25.31 -32.29
N LYS A 68 20.25 -25.22 -32.64
CA LYS A 68 19.43 -26.36 -33.10
C LYS A 68 19.49 -27.54 -32.15
N PHE A 69 19.47 -27.28 -30.85
CA PHE A 69 19.54 -28.32 -29.82
C PHE A 69 18.34 -29.26 -29.91
N GLN A 70 18.63 -30.57 -29.83
CA GLN A 70 17.61 -31.63 -29.84
C GLN A 70 17.41 -32.20 -28.43
N PRO A 71 16.18 -32.43 -27.96
CA PRO A 71 14.90 -32.17 -28.64
C PRO A 71 14.51 -30.69 -28.61
N ILE A 72 14.06 -30.17 -29.72
CA ILE A 72 13.69 -28.75 -29.87
C ILE A 72 12.60 -28.33 -28.88
N GLN A 73 11.73 -29.24 -28.45
CA GLN A 73 10.70 -29.04 -27.44
C GLN A 73 11.28 -28.54 -26.09
N ALA A 74 12.48 -29.04 -25.72
CA ALA A 74 13.15 -28.58 -24.51
C ALA A 74 13.55 -27.10 -24.59
N ALA A 75 14.02 -26.64 -25.74
CA ALA A 75 14.36 -25.25 -25.96
C ALA A 75 13.12 -24.33 -25.84
N PHE A 76 11.99 -24.72 -26.41
CA PHE A 76 10.73 -23.99 -26.26
C PHE A 76 10.21 -24.00 -24.81
N ALA A 77 10.35 -25.12 -24.09
CA ALA A 77 9.96 -25.20 -22.68
C ALA A 77 10.78 -24.25 -21.80
N VAL A 78 12.11 -24.21 -21.99
CA VAL A 78 13.01 -23.32 -21.24
C VAL A 78 12.70 -21.85 -21.55
N LEU A 79 12.50 -21.51 -22.81
CA LEU A 79 12.17 -20.15 -23.24
C LEU A 79 10.79 -19.73 -22.69
N GLY A 80 9.78 -20.58 -22.83
CA GLY A 80 8.42 -20.32 -22.34
C GLY A 80 8.38 -20.15 -20.81
N PHE A 81 9.17 -20.96 -20.07
CA PHE A 81 9.30 -20.81 -18.62
C PHE A 81 9.93 -19.45 -18.24
N GLY A 82 10.97 -19.02 -18.95
CA GLY A 82 11.59 -17.71 -18.73
C GLY A 82 10.64 -16.55 -18.98
N VAL A 83 9.88 -16.61 -20.09
CA VAL A 83 8.85 -15.59 -20.41
C VAL A 83 7.76 -15.57 -19.34
N LEU A 84 7.30 -16.73 -18.88
CA LEU A 84 6.30 -16.83 -17.82
C LEU A 84 6.80 -16.19 -16.51
N LEU A 85 8.03 -16.51 -16.09
CA LEU A 85 8.63 -15.88 -14.91
C LEU A 85 8.71 -14.36 -15.04
N TRP A 86 9.09 -13.87 -16.21
CA TRP A 86 9.20 -12.45 -16.49
C TRP A 86 7.84 -11.74 -16.40
N ILE A 87 6.79 -12.32 -17.00
CA ILE A 87 5.42 -11.83 -16.93
C ILE A 87 4.92 -11.82 -15.49
N VAL A 88 5.10 -12.91 -14.74
CA VAL A 88 4.67 -13.02 -13.33
C VAL A 88 5.37 -11.95 -12.48
N THR A 89 6.66 -11.73 -12.70
CA THR A 89 7.44 -10.70 -11.99
C THR A 89 6.92 -9.30 -12.30
N MET A 90 6.63 -9.00 -13.58
CA MET A 90 6.05 -7.73 -14.01
C MET A 90 4.68 -7.48 -13.38
N ILE A 91 3.83 -8.51 -13.34
CA ILE A 91 2.53 -8.43 -12.69
C ILE A 91 2.70 -8.12 -11.19
N ARG A 92 3.57 -8.86 -10.49
CA ARG A 92 3.85 -8.61 -9.06
C ARG A 92 4.36 -7.21 -8.80
N ALA A 93 5.22 -6.67 -9.65
CA ALA A 93 5.75 -5.31 -9.51
C ALA A 93 4.66 -4.23 -9.59
N ARG A 94 3.55 -4.51 -10.27
CA ARG A 94 2.44 -3.55 -10.42
C ARG A 94 1.30 -3.73 -9.42
N THR A 95 1.33 -4.75 -8.57
CA THR A 95 0.22 -5.10 -7.68
C THR A 95 0.31 -4.53 -6.28
N VAL A 96 1.44 -3.94 -5.92
CA VAL A 96 1.66 -3.34 -4.59
C VAL A 96 1.59 -1.83 -4.71
N ASN A 97 0.70 -1.23 -3.92
CA ASN A 97 0.58 0.22 -3.82
C ASN A 97 0.38 0.61 -2.36
N TRP A 98 1.07 1.67 -1.93
CA TRP A 98 0.87 2.34 -0.66
C TRP A 98 0.32 3.73 -0.91
N SER A 99 -0.87 4.01 -0.38
CA SER A 99 -1.53 5.31 -0.50
C SER A 99 -1.62 5.96 0.86
N PHE A 100 -1.08 7.17 0.97
CA PHE A 100 -1.20 8.01 2.15
C PHE A 100 -2.35 8.99 1.92
N THR A 101 -3.30 8.97 2.85
CA THR A 101 -4.40 9.94 2.89
C THR A 101 -4.22 10.88 4.08
N SER A 102 -5.07 11.88 4.20
CA SER A 102 -5.08 12.80 5.34
C SER A 102 -5.32 12.10 6.69
N ASP A 103 -5.90 10.89 6.69
CA ASP A 103 -6.35 10.21 7.89
C ASP A 103 -5.70 8.86 8.13
N ARG A 104 -5.36 8.15 7.06
CA ARG A 104 -4.85 6.77 7.14
C ARG A 104 -3.81 6.44 6.08
N LEU A 105 -3.00 5.46 6.39
CA LEU A 105 -2.13 4.75 5.46
C LEU A 105 -2.85 3.50 4.96
N ILE A 106 -2.93 3.35 3.66
CA ILE A 106 -3.59 2.21 3.00
C ILE A 106 -2.55 1.44 2.21
N GLU A 107 -2.31 0.20 2.60
CA GLU A 107 -1.53 -0.76 1.83
C GLU A 107 -2.47 -1.65 1.03
N LYS A 108 -2.29 -1.69 -0.28
CA LYS A 108 -2.99 -2.61 -1.16
C LYS A 108 -1.99 -3.56 -1.80
N ARG A 109 -2.19 -4.87 -1.63
CA ARG A 109 -1.38 -5.92 -2.25
C ARG A 109 -2.28 -6.93 -2.95
N GLY A 110 -1.89 -7.34 -4.15
CA GLY A 110 -2.51 -8.42 -4.92
C GLY A 110 -3.46 -7.97 -6.01
N LEU A 111 -3.56 -8.80 -7.07
CA LEU A 111 -4.44 -8.61 -8.22
C LEU A 111 -5.75 -9.39 -8.07
N ILE A 112 -5.66 -10.67 -7.74
CA ILE A 112 -6.80 -11.60 -7.69
C ILE A 112 -7.30 -11.70 -6.24
N ALA A 113 -6.40 -11.93 -5.28
CA ALA A 113 -6.68 -11.86 -3.86
C ALA A 113 -6.11 -10.54 -3.31
N SER A 114 -6.93 -9.50 -3.24
CA SER A 114 -6.49 -8.22 -2.72
C SER A 114 -6.50 -8.23 -1.19
N ARG A 115 -5.31 -8.06 -0.59
CA ARG A 115 -5.19 -7.76 0.85
C ARG A 115 -5.07 -6.25 1.00
N ARG A 116 -5.99 -5.68 1.76
CA ARG A 116 -5.94 -4.26 2.15
C ARG A 116 -5.65 -4.19 3.64
N ARG A 117 -4.62 -3.45 4.00
CA ARG A 117 -4.30 -3.08 5.37
C ARG A 117 -4.44 -1.58 5.50
N GLU A 118 -5.04 -1.14 6.58
CA GLU A 118 -5.21 0.28 6.90
C GLU A 118 -4.63 0.53 8.29
N MET A 119 -3.94 1.65 8.42
CA MET A 119 -3.40 2.13 9.68
C MET A 119 -3.76 3.61 9.80
N GLU A 120 -4.38 4.01 10.89
CA GLU A 120 -4.65 5.43 11.15
C GLU A 120 -3.35 6.17 11.44
N LEU A 121 -3.24 7.41 10.95
CA LEU A 121 -2.07 8.25 11.20
C LEU A 121 -1.87 8.54 12.70
N ALA A 122 -2.97 8.53 13.47
CA ALA A 122 -2.94 8.68 14.92
C ALA A 122 -2.25 7.51 15.64
N ASP A 123 -2.34 6.29 15.05
CA ASP A 123 -1.77 5.07 15.64
C ASP A 123 -0.29 4.85 15.26
N ILE A 124 0.31 5.74 14.49
CA ILE A 124 1.73 5.62 14.13
C ILE A 124 2.59 5.94 15.34
N ARG A 125 3.37 4.95 15.79
CA ARG A 125 4.32 5.10 16.88
C ARG A 125 5.69 5.56 16.41
N SER A 126 6.28 4.86 15.45
CA SER A 126 7.59 5.16 14.87
C SER A 126 7.60 5.02 13.36
N VAL A 127 8.46 5.81 12.73
CA VAL A 127 8.78 5.73 11.32
C VAL A 127 10.30 5.59 11.22
N GLU A 128 10.74 4.45 10.71
CA GLU A 128 12.15 4.09 10.55
C GLU A 128 12.48 4.05 9.06
N VAL A 129 13.61 4.59 8.68
CA VAL A 129 14.10 4.61 7.31
C VAL A 129 15.40 3.84 7.26
N ASP A 130 15.40 2.73 6.53
CA ASP A 130 16.56 1.89 6.31
C ASP A 130 17.06 2.03 4.88
N LYS A 131 18.35 2.34 4.71
CA LYS A 131 19.01 2.45 3.41
C LYS A 131 20.25 1.59 3.35
N ARG A 132 20.23 0.55 2.55
CA ARG A 132 21.41 -0.28 2.29
C ARG A 132 22.38 0.48 1.36
N MET A 133 23.65 0.08 1.33
CA MET A 133 24.68 0.77 0.55
C MET A 133 24.28 0.94 -0.93
N PHE A 134 23.80 -0.12 -1.57
CA PHE A 134 23.34 -0.06 -2.97
C PHE A 134 22.07 0.78 -3.14
N GLN A 135 21.14 0.73 -2.20
CA GLN A 135 19.93 1.55 -2.24
C GLN A 135 20.24 3.04 -2.18
N ARG A 136 21.25 3.44 -1.37
CA ARG A 136 21.70 4.84 -1.30
C ARG A 136 22.18 5.39 -2.64
N LEU A 137 22.87 4.55 -3.44
CA LEU A 137 23.39 4.97 -4.75
C LEU A 137 22.27 5.29 -5.74
N PHE A 138 21.11 4.63 -5.60
CA PHE A 138 19.94 4.79 -6.48
C PHE A 138 18.80 5.62 -5.86
N GLY A 139 19.03 6.25 -4.69
CA GLY A 139 18.01 7.02 -4.00
C GLY A 139 16.84 6.18 -3.47
N LEU A 140 17.09 4.87 -3.24
CA LEU A 140 16.08 3.93 -2.75
C LEU A 140 16.23 3.68 -1.26
N GLY A 141 15.17 3.18 -0.62
CA GLY A 141 15.20 2.71 0.76
C GLY A 141 13.90 2.08 1.20
N ASP A 142 13.96 1.45 2.36
CA ASP A 142 12.84 0.82 3.01
C ASP A 142 12.31 1.75 4.11
N VAL A 143 11.00 1.91 4.19
CA VAL A 143 10.35 2.68 5.27
C VAL A 143 9.48 1.73 6.08
N THR A 144 9.79 1.59 7.36
CA THR A 144 9.02 0.76 8.30
C THR A 144 8.20 1.67 9.21
N ILE A 145 6.90 1.45 9.25
CA ILE A 145 5.94 2.22 10.04
C ILE A 145 5.33 1.28 11.07
N ALA A 146 5.63 1.51 12.34
CA ALA A 146 5.10 0.70 13.44
C ALA A 146 3.87 1.35 14.07
N SER A 147 2.88 0.51 14.41
CA SER A 147 1.65 0.91 15.10
C SER A 147 1.85 0.93 16.62
N ALA A 148 1.12 1.83 17.29
CA ALA A 148 1.00 1.84 18.73
C ALA A 148 0.06 0.74 19.28
N ALA A 149 -0.85 0.23 18.43
CA ALA A 149 -1.88 -0.73 18.82
C ALA A 149 -1.32 -2.15 19.04
N SER A 150 -0.28 -2.55 18.29
CA SER A 150 0.39 -3.85 18.52
C SER A 150 1.83 -3.82 18.01
N ALA A 151 2.72 -4.53 18.72
CA ALA A 151 4.15 -4.63 18.38
C ALA A 151 4.39 -5.31 17.01
N ASP A 152 3.49 -6.21 16.61
CA ASP A 152 3.59 -6.97 15.35
C ASP A 152 2.94 -6.28 14.14
N TYR A 153 2.21 -5.19 14.36
CA TYR A 153 1.54 -4.50 13.28
C TYR A 153 2.42 -3.38 12.72
N ALA A 154 3.25 -3.74 11.77
CA ALA A 154 4.07 -2.79 11.02
C ALA A 154 3.75 -2.86 9.52
N ILE A 155 3.67 -1.71 8.88
CA ILE A 155 3.60 -1.59 7.42
C ILE A 155 4.99 -1.26 6.92
N ARG A 156 5.51 -2.08 6.01
CA ARG A 156 6.83 -1.88 5.41
C ARG A 156 6.68 -1.53 3.93
N LEU A 157 7.23 -0.38 3.57
CA LEU A 157 7.37 0.08 2.21
C LEU A 157 8.76 -0.35 1.74
N HIS A 158 8.81 -1.28 0.78
CA HIS A 158 10.07 -1.84 0.29
C HIS A 158 10.57 -1.07 -0.91
N GLU A 159 11.86 -0.68 -0.86
CA GLU A 159 12.60 -0.06 -1.97
C GLU A 159 11.82 1.05 -2.70
N ILE A 160 11.28 1.97 -1.93
CA ILE A 160 10.62 3.15 -2.48
C ILE A 160 11.66 4.20 -2.86
N GLN A 161 11.31 5.02 -3.85
CA GLN A 161 12.09 6.19 -4.23
C GLN A 161 11.90 7.30 -3.19
N ASP A 162 12.98 7.99 -2.85
CA ASP A 162 13.01 9.09 -1.88
C ASP A 162 12.35 8.74 -0.51
N PRO A 163 12.90 7.74 0.21
CA PRO A 163 12.32 7.27 1.46
C PRO A 163 12.32 8.34 2.57
N ASP A 164 13.23 9.31 2.52
CA ASP A 164 13.25 10.42 3.48
C ASP A 164 12.08 11.36 3.27
N ASP A 165 11.75 11.69 2.01
CA ASP A 165 10.59 12.52 1.68
C ASP A 165 9.29 11.83 2.09
N ALA A 166 9.20 10.51 1.87
CA ALA A 166 8.07 9.71 2.33
C ALA A 166 7.91 9.78 3.86
N ALA A 167 9.00 9.60 4.61
CA ALA A 167 8.99 9.67 6.06
C ALA A 167 8.62 11.07 6.57
N GLU A 168 9.12 12.12 5.90
CA GLU A 168 8.81 13.51 6.24
C GLU A 168 7.33 13.83 5.96
N THR A 169 6.79 13.36 4.84
CA THR A 169 5.37 13.52 4.50
C THR A 169 4.47 12.87 5.56
N ILE A 170 4.83 11.68 6.03
CA ILE A 170 4.10 10.98 7.10
C ILE A 170 4.17 11.77 8.41
N ARG A 171 5.36 12.26 8.78
CA ARG A 171 5.55 13.05 10.01
C ARG A 171 4.73 14.33 9.99
N LYS A 172 4.75 15.06 8.86
CA LYS A 172 3.95 16.29 8.68
C LYS A 172 2.45 16.01 8.76
N ALA A 173 1.98 14.95 8.11
CA ALA A 173 0.57 14.55 8.16
C ALA A 173 0.12 14.22 9.59
N ARG A 174 0.97 13.47 10.35
CA ARG A 174 0.72 13.17 11.76
C ARG A 174 0.64 14.41 12.64
N LEU A 175 1.61 15.33 12.52
CA LEU A 175 1.63 16.58 13.31
C LEU A 175 0.41 17.44 13.03
N LYS A 176 0.00 17.58 11.78
CA LYS A 176 -1.19 18.36 11.39
C LYS A 176 -2.48 17.82 12.00
N ARG A 177 -2.54 16.54 12.31
CA ARG A 177 -3.71 15.91 12.93
C ARG A 177 -3.72 16.04 14.46
N MET A 178 -2.55 16.20 15.07
CA MET A 178 -2.42 16.36 16.52
C MET A 178 -2.58 17.82 17.00
N ALA A 179 -2.50 18.78 16.07
CA ALA A 179 -2.73 20.20 16.31
C ALA A 179 -4.20 20.57 16.13
#